data_3091dbf8e2b032d2285aad9e03d4ce91
#
_entry.id   3091dbf8e2b032d2285aad9e03d4ce91
#
_cell.length_a   1.000
_cell.length_b   1.000
_cell.length_c   1.000
_cell.angle_alpha   90.00
_cell.angle_beta   90.00
_cell.angle_gamma   90.00
#
_symmetry.space_group_name_H-M   'P 1'
#
loop_
_entity.id
_entity.type
_entity.pdbx_description
1 polymer ?
#
loop_
_entity_poly.entity_id
_entity_poly.type
_entity_poly.pdbx_seq_one_letter_code
_entity_poly.pdbx_strand_id
1 'polypeptide(L)'
;MTPTPLPEPATDRVRPADDLRPADDHRPGADATPSPPRTGSNEVVLTLTVNGEAVRRSYATHASLLDWLREAAGVTDPKLGCGEGVCGACAVLVDGEPVSSCIVLAAQVDGATVTTASGLAGPGGALGLLQRHFHELHAAQCGFCTPGMLVTAAALVASGRRHSRAEIRHALHGNLCRCTGYGPIVDAIEAAEADPLLRRVVEGGAVEVAAIAGEGRVP
;
A
#
# COMPACT_ATOMS: atom_id res chain seq x y z
N MET A 1 -49.19 -11.88 -30.70
CA MET A 1 -47.78 -11.48 -30.70
C MET A 1 -47.01 -12.57 -29.98
N THR A 2 -46.34 -13.44 -30.73
CA THR A 2 -45.50 -14.54 -30.21
C THR A 2 -44.15 -13.95 -29.85
N PRO A 3 -43.62 -14.21 -28.63
CA PRO A 3 -42.31 -13.69 -28.23
C PRO A 3 -41.20 -14.32 -29.09
N THR A 4 -40.28 -13.51 -29.56
CA THR A 4 -39.08 -13.92 -30.26
C THR A 4 -38.19 -14.74 -29.31
N PRO A 5 -37.73 -15.93 -29.72
CA PRO A 5 -36.85 -16.73 -28.88
C PRO A 5 -35.50 -16.02 -28.68
N LEU A 6 -34.96 -16.08 -27.45
CA LEU A 6 -33.64 -15.58 -27.13
C LEU A 6 -32.57 -16.36 -27.93
N PRO A 7 -31.48 -15.69 -28.36
CA PRO A 7 -30.38 -16.39 -29.02
C PRO A 7 -29.75 -17.40 -28.06
N GLU A 8 -29.44 -18.58 -28.57
CA GLU A 8 -28.72 -19.62 -27.82
C GLU A 8 -27.36 -19.09 -27.34
N PRO A 9 -26.93 -19.41 -26.10
CA PRO A 9 -25.61 -19.04 -25.64
C PRO A 9 -24.55 -19.65 -26.56
N ALA A 10 -23.60 -18.81 -27.00
CA ALA A 10 -22.44 -19.27 -27.74
C ALA A 10 -21.73 -20.33 -26.91
N THR A 11 -21.63 -21.54 -27.44
CA THR A 11 -20.84 -22.63 -26.83
C THR A 11 -19.38 -22.21 -26.90
N ASP A 12 -18.88 -21.70 -25.79
CA ASP A 12 -17.47 -21.38 -25.61
C ASP A 12 -16.70 -22.70 -25.75
N ARG A 13 -16.08 -22.90 -26.91
CA ARG A 13 -15.24 -24.08 -27.17
C ARG A 13 -14.00 -23.90 -26.32
N VAL A 14 -14.00 -24.51 -25.13
CA VAL A 14 -12.78 -24.69 -24.33
C VAL A 14 -11.74 -25.34 -25.24
N ARG A 15 -10.66 -24.62 -25.54
CA ARG A 15 -9.54 -25.17 -26.32
C ARG A 15 -8.98 -26.37 -25.55
N PRO A 16 -8.72 -27.51 -26.23
CA PRO A 16 -8.07 -28.64 -25.58
C PRO A 16 -6.71 -28.21 -25.01
N ALA A 17 -6.35 -28.80 -23.89
CA ALA A 17 -5.12 -28.44 -23.12
C ALA A 17 -3.82 -28.60 -23.97
N ASP A 18 -3.85 -29.38 -25.02
CA ASP A 18 -2.72 -29.64 -25.90
C ASP A 18 -2.36 -28.47 -26.84
N ASP A 19 -3.26 -27.48 -26.97
CA ASP A 19 -3.02 -26.25 -27.76
C ASP A 19 -2.40 -25.11 -26.95
N LEU A 20 -2.15 -25.30 -25.66
CA LEU A 20 -1.42 -24.34 -24.83
C LEU A 20 0.08 -24.47 -25.15
N ARG A 21 0.58 -23.62 -26.04
CA ARG A 21 2.03 -23.41 -26.13
C ARG A 21 2.53 -23.14 -24.74
N PRO A 22 3.64 -23.76 -24.26
CA PRO A 22 4.26 -23.36 -23.02
C PRO A 22 4.50 -21.85 -23.10
N ALA A 23 4.02 -21.11 -22.12
CA ALA A 23 4.34 -19.69 -22.00
C ALA A 23 5.86 -19.60 -22.11
N ASP A 24 6.36 -18.81 -23.09
CA ASP A 24 7.78 -18.53 -23.19
C ASP A 24 8.22 -18.12 -21.79
N ASP A 25 9.09 -18.96 -21.21
CA ASP A 25 9.66 -18.72 -19.88
C ASP A 25 10.60 -17.51 -20.01
N HIS A 26 10.00 -16.32 -19.96
CA HIS A 26 10.73 -15.05 -19.82
C HIS A 26 11.27 -14.94 -18.39
N ARG A 27 11.98 -15.97 -17.96
CA ARG A 27 12.94 -15.77 -16.88
C ARG A 27 14.01 -14.87 -17.45
N PRO A 28 14.16 -13.64 -16.92
CA PRO A 28 15.36 -12.88 -17.21
C PRO A 28 16.53 -13.79 -16.87
N GLY A 29 17.38 -14.03 -17.86
CA GLY A 29 18.50 -14.94 -17.70
C GLY A 29 19.27 -14.60 -16.45
N ALA A 30 19.67 -15.62 -15.68
CA ALA A 30 20.43 -15.51 -14.43
C ALA A 30 21.81 -14.79 -14.59
N ASP A 31 22.09 -14.27 -15.76
CA ASP A 31 23.31 -13.53 -16.16
C ASP A 31 23.09 -12.04 -16.36
N ALA A 32 22.00 -11.45 -15.88
CA ALA A 32 21.93 -10.01 -15.76
C ALA A 32 22.83 -9.57 -14.60
N THR A 33 24.14 -9.53 -14.84
CA THR A 33 25.05 -8.69 -14.07
C THR A 33 24.40 -7.30 -14.01
N PRO A 34 24.09 -6.77 -12.81
CA PRO A 34 23.53 -5.44 -12.71
C PRO A 34 24.47 -4.51 -13.45
N SER A 35 23.97 -3.80 -14.46
CA SER A 35 24.75 -2.81 -15.19
C SER A 35 25.35 -1.87 -14.16
N PRO A 36 26.68 -1.58 -14.22
CA PRO A 36 27.30 -0.67 -13.28
C PRO A 36 26.51 0.65 -13.32
N PRO A 37 26.34 1.33 -12.18
CA PRO A 37 25.63 2.60 -12.15
C PRO A 37 26.29 3.50 -13.20
N ARG A 38 25.48 4.05 -14.11
CA ARG A 38 25.98 4.99 -15.10
C ARG A 38 26.48 6.21 -14.33
N THR A 39 27.79 6.33 -14.19
CA THR A 39 28.48 7.48 -13.62
C THR A 39 28.33 8.64 -14.61
N GLY A 40 27.22 9.33 -14.55
CA GLY A 40 26.93 10.54 -15.33
C GLY A 40 25.82 11.28 -14.62
N SER A 41 26.07 12.50 -14.27
CA SER A 41 25.29 13.69 -13.84
C SER A 41 23.76 13.62 -13.60
N ASN A 42 23.13 12.46 -13.44
CA ASN A 42 21.69 12.26 -13.25
C ASN A 42 21.33 11.77 -11.84
N GLU A 43 22.16 12.06 -10.87
CA GLU A 43 21.83 11.83 -9.46
C GLU A 43 21.46 13.14 -8.79
N VAL A 44 20.52 13.06 -7.87
CA VAL A 44 20.11 14.14 -6.98
C VAL A 44 20.20 13.67 -5.56
N VAL A 45 20.62 14.55 -4.65
CA VAL A 45 20.58 14.27 -3.21
C VAL A 45 19.22 14.68 -2.70
N LEU A 46 18.47 13.72 -2.20
CA LEU A 46 17.14 13.92 -1.61
C LEU A 46 17.19 13.76 -0.10
N THR A 47 16.39 14.54 0.57
CA THR A 47 16.21 14.48 2.03
C THR A 47 14.73 14.35 2.32
N LEU A 48 14.30 13.19 2.81
CA LEU A 48 12.91 12.93 3.20
C LEU A 48 12.86 12.57 4.70
N THR A 49 11.77 12.92 5.36
CA THR A 49 11.47 12.37 6.69
C THR A 49 10.68 11.09 6.51
N VAL A 50 11.29 9.93 6.70
CA VAL A 50 10.64 8.63 6.50
C VAL A 50 10.36 7.98 7.85
N ASN A 51 9.08 7.76 8.15
CA ASN A 51 8.62 7.19 9.43
C ASN A 51 9.20 7.93 10.66
N GLY A 52 9.31 9.25 10.57
CA GLY A 52 9.85 10.10 11.64
C GLY A 52 11.37 10.27 11.64
N GLU A 53 12.11 9.59 10.78
CA GLU A 53 13.57 9.70 10.67
C GLU A 53 13.99 10.47 9.42
N ALA A 54 14.91 11.44 9.57
CA ALA A 54 15.46 12.16 8.43
C ALA A 54 16.44 11.26 7.65
N VAL A 55 16.11 10.97 6.41
CA VAL A 55 16.90 10.12 5.50
C VAL A 55 17.41 10.96 4.34
N ARG A 56 18.75 11.09 4.23
CA ARG A 56 19.38 11.82 3.13
C ARG A 56 20.19 10.87 2.27
N ARG A 57 19.83 10.71 0.98
CA ARG A 57 20.49 9.80 0.03
C ARG A 57 20.60 10.42 -1.34
N SER A 58 21.69 10.09 -2.05
CA SER A 58 21.82 10.34 -3.49
C SER A 58 21.17 9.20 -4.26
N TYR A 59 20.40 9.55 -5.28
CA TYR A 59 19.72 8.56 -6.11
C TYR A 59 19.41 9.14 -7.51
N ALA A 60 19.05 8.26 -8.45
CA ALA A 60 18.78 8.67 -9.82
C ALA A 60 17.57 9.63 -9.89
N THR A 61 17.71 10.73 -10.65
CA THR A 61 16.67 11.77 -10.79
C THR A 61 15.35 11.26 -11.35
N HIS A 62 15.38 10.18 -12.13
CA HIS A 62 14.22 9.56 -12.75
C HIS A 62 13.60 8.41 -11.93
N ALA A 63 14.16 8.13 -10.76
CA ALA A 63 13.69 7.04 -9.92
C ALA A 63 12.32 7.34 -9.30
N SER A 64 11.51 6.30 -9.16
CA SER A 64 10.26 6.40 -8.42
C SER A 64 10.53 6.56 -6.91
N LEU A 65 9.57 7.12 -6.19
CA LEU A 65 9.61 7.17 -4.73
C LEU A 65 9.70 5.74 -4.15
N LEU A 66 9.05 4.76 -4.78
CA LEU A 66 9.13 3.36 -4.37
C LEU A 66 10.55 2.82 -4.44
N ASP A 67 11.26 3.05 -5.56
CA ASP A 67 12.64 2.60 -5.74
C ASP A 67 13.56 3.27 -4.72
N TRP A 68 13.40 4.58 -4.51
CA TRP A 68 14.18 5.33 -3.52
C TRP A 68 13.96 4.80 -2.10
N LEU A 69 12.69 4.57 -1.70
CA LEU A 69 12.36 4.01 -0.39
C LEU A 69 13.00 2.63 -0.19
N ARG A 70 12.88 1.77 -1.17
CA ARG A 70 13.34 0.37 -1.07
C ARG A 70 14.84 0.22 -1.17
N GLU A 71 15.47 0.92 -2.12
CA GLU A 71 16.89 0.70 -2.46
C GLU A 71 17.81 1.71 -1.77
N ALA A 72 17.39 2.97 -1.62
CA ALA A 72 18.22 3.99 -1.00
C ALA A 72 17.97 4.13 0.51
N ALA A 73 16.69 4.10 0.94
CA ALA A 73 16.32 4.23 2.35
C ALA A 73 16.23 2.88 3.10
N GLY A 74 16.19 1.74 2.39
CA GLY A 74 16.08 0.41 2.99
C GLY A 74 14.68 0.08 3.55
N VAL A 75 13.67 0.86 3.18
CA VAL A 75 12.27 0.68 3.62
C VAL A 75 11.54 -0.22 2.64
N THR A 76 11.28 -1.46 2.99
CA THR A 76 10.83 -2.53 2.07
C THR A 76 9.37 -2.95 2.24
N ASP A 77 8.63 -2.36 3.17
CA ASP A 77 7.21 -2.64 3.36
C ASP A 77 6.33 -2.14 2.19
N PRO A 78 6.55 -1.00 1.50
CA PRO A 78 5.86 -0.73 0.24
C PRO A 78 6.30 -1.74 -0.83
N LYS A 79 5.34 -2.33 -1.57
CA LYS A 79 5.60 -3.42 -2.51
C LYS A 79 5.43 -2.97 -3.96
N LEU A 80 6.33 -3.41 -4.84
CA LEU A 80 6.12 -3.29 -6.28
C LEU A 80 5.15 -4.39 -6.73
N GLY A 81 3.92 -4.01 -7.08
CA GLY A 81 2.93 -4.91 -7.66
C GLY A 81 2.78 -4.66 -9.17
N CYS A 82 2.02 -3.63 -9.55
CA CYS A 82 1.76 -3.33 -10.97
C CYS A 82 2.79 -2.39 -11.62
N GLY A 83 3.41 -1.48 -10.87
CA GLY A 83 4.27 -0.43 -11.43
C GLY A 83 3.52 0.70 -12.17
N GLU A 84 2.19 0.70 -12.14
CA GLU A 84 1.32 1.57 -12.96
C GLU A 84 0.34 2.40 -12.11
N GLY A 85 0.49 2.42 -10.77
CA GLY A 85 -0.38 3.16 -9.88
C GLY A 85 -1.77 2.57 -9.65
N VAL A 86 -2.05 1.32 -10.07
CA VAL A 86 -3.40 0.72 -10.07
C VAL A 86 -3.67 -0.13 -8.84
N CYS A 87 -2.69 -0.92 -8.38
CA CYS A 87 -2.94 -1.97 -7.38
C CYS A 87 -2.80 -1.53 -5.92
N GLY A 88 -2.23 -0.36 -5.64
CA GLY A 88 -2.07 0.20 -4.30
C GLY A 88 -1.09 -0.54 -3.37
N ALA A 89 -0.41 -1.61 -3.82
CA ALA A 89 0.55 -2.34 -2.98
C ALA A 89 1.77 -1.48 -2.57
N CYS A 90 2.03 -0.41 -3.32
CA CYS A 90 3.09 0.56 -3.08
C CYS A 90 2.59 1.83 -2.37
N ALA A 91 1.36 1.88 -1.88
CA ALA A 91 0.81 3.07 -1.25
C ALA A 91 1.65 3.49 -0.04
N VAL A 92 1.92 4.78 0.05
CA VAL A 92 2.56 5.47 1.18
C VAL A 92 1.83 6.78 1.42
N LEU A 93 1.95 7.37 2.60
CA LEU A 93 1.50 8.74 2.82
C LEU A 93 2.66 9.69 2.51
N VAL A 94 2.39 10.73 1.74
CA VAL A 94 3.28 11.88 1.56
C VAL A 94 2.56 13.08 2.15
N ASP A 95 3.12 13.66 3.18
CA ASP A 95 2.52 14.77 3.96
C ASP A 95 1.07 14.46 4.40
N GLY A 96 0.80 13.21 4.75
CA GLY A 96 -0.51 12.72 5.20
C GLY A 96 -1.44 12.20 4.10
N GLU A 97 -1.14 12.46 2.82
CA GLU A 97 -1.98 12.06 1.70
C GLU A 97 -1.52 10.74 1.06
N PRO A 98 -2.42 9.79 0.79
CA PRO A 98 -2.06 8.50 0.20
C PRO A 98 -1.70 8.65 -1.28
N VAL A 99 -0.51 8.17 -1.65
CA VAL A 99 -0.02 8.18 -3.02
C VAL A 99 0.51 6.81 -3.45
N SER A 100 0.42 6.52 -4.75
CA SER A 100 1.05 5.33 -5.35
C SER A 100 2.53 5.61 -5.63
N SER A 101 3.42 5.23 -4.72
CA SER A 101 4.85 5.57 -4.78
C SER A 101 5.58 5.06 -6.04
N CYS A 102 5.04 4.05 -6.75
CA CYS A 102 5.63 3.53 -7.98
C CYS A 102 5.54 4.47 -9.18
N ILE A 103 4.65 5.49 -9.15
CA ILE A 103 4.46 6.47 -10.23
C ILE A 103 4.80 7.91 -9.81
N VAL A 104 5.19 8.12 -8.56
CA VAL A 104 5.68 9.41 -8.06
C VAL A 104 7.20 9.44 -8.19
N LEU A 105 7.77 10.48 -8.80
CA LEU A 105 9.22 10.66 -8.82
C LEU A 105 9.72 11.05 -7.43
N ALA A 106 10.77 10.39 -6.95
CA ALA A 106 11.35 10.71 -5.65
C ALA A 106 11.78 12.19 -5.54
N ALA A 107 12.30 12.77 -6.63
CA ALA A 107 12.70 14.16 -6.67
C ALA A 107 11.57 15.17 -6.50
N GLN A 108 10.32 14.79 -6.76
CA GLN A 108 9.14 15.67 -6.59
C GLN A 108 8.75 15.86 -5.14
N VAL A 109 9.18 14.98 -4.27
CA VAL A 109 8.80 14.95 -2.84
C VAL A 109 10.00 15.25 -1.92
N ASP A 110 11.06 15.88 -2.45
CA ASP A 110 12.19 16.30 -1.61
C ASP A 110 11.73 17.24 -0.49
N GLY A 111 12.17 16.97 0.73
CA GLY A 111 11.74 17.68 1.93
C GLY A 111 10.43 17.19 2.57
N ALA A 112 9.68 16.30 1.91
CA ALA A 112 8.39 15.82 2.39
C ALA A 112 8.54 14.79 3.54
N THR A 113 7.43 14.60 4.26
CA THR A 113 7.27 13.53 5.25
C THR A 113 6.59 12.33 4.59
N VAL A 114 7.25 11.18 4.64
CA VAL A 114 6.73 9.92 4.10
C VAL A 114 6.44 8.95 5.24
N THR A 115 5.20 8.46 5.30
CA THR A 115 4.81 7.41 6.24
C THR A 115 4.47 6.15 5.47
N THR A 116 5.07 5.03 5.88
CA THR A 116 4.80 3.70 5.35
C THR A 116 4.10 2.83 6.40
N ALA A 117 3.73 1.61 6.05
CA ALA A 117 3.06 0.72 7.02
C ALA A 117 3.91 0.44 8.26
N SER A 118 5.23 0.41 8.15
CA SER A 118 6.13 0.28 9.32
C SER A 118 6.10 1.51 10.21
N GLY A 119 5.85 2.71 9.67
CA GLY A 119 5.65 3.93 10.44
C GLY A 119 4.34 3.97 11.24
N LEU A 120 3.43 3.03 10.99
CA LEU A 120 2.20 2.85 11.77
C LEU A 120 2.39 1.91 12.97
N ALA A 121 3.61 1.38 13.18
CA ALA A 121 3.93 0.53 14.32
C ALA A 121 4.02 1.35 15.61
N GLY A 122 3.64 0.74 16.71
CA GLY A 122 3.81 1.32 18.05
C GLY A 122 5.26 1.29 18.53
N PRO A 123 5.52 1.89 19.71
CA PRO A 123 6.86 1.92 20.29
C PRO A 123 7.49 0.54 20.42
N GLY A 124 8.79 0.44 20.14
CA GLY A 124 9.53 -0.81 20.23
C GLY A 124 9.16 -1.86 19.20
N GLY A 125 8.47 -1.48 18.11
CA GLY A 125 8.04 -2.40 17.06
C GLY A 125 6.75 -3.19 17.40
N ALA A 126 6.04 -2.80 18.44
CA ALA A 126 4.71 -3.36 18.73
C ALA A 126 3.72 -3.00 17.60
N LEU A 127 2.70 -3.81 17.44
CA LEU A 127 1.64 -3.49 16.48
C LEU A 127 0.93 -2.20 16.90
N GLY A 128 0.86 -1.24 15.99
CA GLY A 128 0.03 -0.06 16.15
C GLY A 128 -1.46 -0.44 16.16
N LEU A 129 -2.31 0.51 16.52
CA LEU A 129 -3.74 0.26 16.70
C LEU A 129 -4.38 -0.38 15.47
N LEU A 130 -4.19 0.23 14.30
CA LEU A 130 -4.74 -0.28 13.05
C LEU A 130 -4.17 -1.65 12.66
N GLN A 131 -2.86 -1.85 12.83
CA GLN A 131 -2.19 -3.12 12.58
C GLN A 131 -2.74 -4.23 13.48
N ARG A 132 -3.06 -3.92 14.73
CA ARG A 132 -3.65 -4.84 15.70
C ARG A 132 -5.04 -5.31 15.25
N HIS A 133 -5.92 -4.39 14.82
CA HIS A 133 -7.24 -4.75 14.29
C HIS A 133 -7.12 -5.61 13.02
N PHE A 134 -6.16 -5.31 12.15
CA PHE A 134 -5.89 -6.14 10.97
C PHE A 134 -5.42 -7.55 11.35
N HIS A 135 -4.63 -7.68 12.41
CA HIS A 135 -4.17 -8.97 12.92
C HIS A 135 -5.31 -9.77 13.57
N GLU A 136 -6.03 -9.17 14.49
CA GLU A 136 -7.10 -9.79 15.29
C GLU A 136 -8.28 -10.24 14.42
N LEU A 137 -8.63 -9.49 13.39
CA LEU A 137 -9.74 -9.78 12.48
C LEU A 137 -9.31 -10.52 11.20
N HIS A 138 -8.08 -11.06 11.18
CA HIS A 138 -7.55 -11.84 10.05
C HIS A 138 -7.64 -11.11 8.69
N ALA A 139 -7.43 -9.81 8.69
CA ALA A 139 -7.49 -8.96 7.51
C ALA A 139 -6.31 -9.16 6.53
N ALA A 140 -5.38 -10.05 6.86
CA ALA A 140 -4.25 -10.44 6.03
C ALA A 140 -4.22 -11.96 5.83
N GLN A 141 -3.92 -12.40 4.60
CA GLN A 141 -3.61 -13.80 4.29
C GLN A 141 -2.17 -13.91 3.76
N CYS A 142 -1.92 -13.67 2.47
CA CYS A 142 -0.54 -13.67 1.97
C CYS A 142 0.28 -12.45 2.41
N GLY A 143 -0.37 -11.37 2.87
CA GLY A 143 0.27 -10.16 3.39
C GLY A 143 0.80 -9.19 2.34
N PHE A 144 0.80 -9.53 1.04
CA PHE A 144 1.40 -8.68 0.01
C PHE A 144 0.73 -7.31 -0.13
N CYS A 145 -0.61 -7.24 -0.10
CA CYS A 145 -1.37 -5.98 -0.18
C CYS A 145 -1.46 -5.25 1.16
N THR A 146 -1.18 -5.93 2.27
CA THR A 146 -1.44 -5.42 3.62
C THR A 146 -0.78 -4.09 3.93
N PRO A 147 0.49 -3.82 3.56
CA PRO A 147 1.11 -2.52 3.79
C PRO A 147 0.33 -1.37 3.13
N GLY A 148 -0.02 -1.51 1.86
CA GLY A 148 -0.81 -0.50 1.14
C GLY A 148 -2.22 -0.33 1.71
N MET A 149 -2.88 -1.43 2.11
CA MET A 149 -4.19 -1.37 2.77
C MET A 149 -4.13 -0.61 4.11
N LEU A 150 -3.10 -0.86 4.92
CA LEU A 150 -2.89 -0.17 6.21
C LEU A 150 -2.68 1.33 6.01
N VAL A 151 -1.88 1.72 5.03
CA VAL A 151 -1.60 3.13 4.70
C VAL A 151 -2.88 3.85 4.26
N THR A 152 -3.64 3.25 3.35
CA THR A 152 -4.92 3.82 2.88
C THR A 152 -5.95 3.88 4.01
N ALA A 153 -6.02 2.84 4.84
CA ALA A 153 -6.89 2.82 6.01
C ALA A 153 -6.48 3.89 7.04
N ALA A 154 -5.18 4.13 7.24
CA ALA A 154 -4.69 5.17 8.14
C ALA A 154 -5.13 6.57 7.69
N ALA A 155 -5.04 6.87 6.39
CA ALA A 155 -5.55 8.14 5.84
C ALA A 155 -7.07 8.29 6.04
N LEU A 156 -7.83 7.21 5.85
CA LEU A 156 -9.28 7.22 6.05
C LEU A 156 -9.63 7.51 7.51
N VAL A 157 -8.99 6.78 8.41
CA VAL A 157 -9.18 6.90 9.87
C VAL A 157 -8.76 8.27 10.39
N ALA A 158 -7.70 8.86 9.82
CA ALA A 158 -7.22 10.20 10.14
C ALA A 158 -8.26 11.30 9.92
N SER A 159 -9.30 11.04 9.11
CA SER A 159 -10.42 11.97 8.92
C SER A 159 -11.23 12.23 10.21
N GLY A 160 -11.08 11.39 11.21
CA GLY A 160 -11.74 11.51 12.51
C GLY A 160 -13.24 11.18 12.53
N ARG A 161 -13.83 10.89 11.39
CA ARG A 161 -15.23 10.49 11.29
C ARG A 161 -15.38 8.98 11.16
N ARG A 162 -16.56 8.47 11.47
CA ARG A 162 -16.92 7.09 11.16
C ARG A 162 -17.40 6.99 9.73
N HIS A 163 -16.97 5.95 9.05
CA HIS A 163 -17.36 5.66 7.68
C HIS A 163 -18.32 4.47 7.64
N SER A 164 -19.27 4.52 6.72
CA SER A 164 -20.07 3.36 6.38
C SER A 164 -19.20 2.30 5.67
N ARG A 165 -19.60 1.04 5.72
CA ARG A 165 -18.93 -0.05 5.00
C ARG A 165 -18.80 0.22 3.50
N ALA A 166 -19.74 0.95 2.90
CA ALA A 166 -19.68 1.35 1.50
C ALA A 166 -18.58 2.39 1.25
N GLU A 167 -18.44 3.39 2.13
CA GLU A 167 -17.38 4.39 2.05
C GLU A 167 -16.00 3.76 2.27
N ILE A 168 -15.87 2.83 3.23
CA ILE A 168 -14.62 2.07 3.45
C ILE A 168 -14.23 1.29 2.18
N ARG A 169 -15.18 0.56 1.57
CA ARG A 169 -14.93 -0.14 0.31
C ARG A 169 -14.55 0.81 -0.82
N HIS A 170 -15.18 1.96 -0.88
CA HIS A 170 -14.86 2.97 -1.88
C HIS A 170 -13.43 3.51 -1.70
N ALA A 171 -13.02 3.81 -0.49
CA ALA A 171 -11.65 4.26 -0.19
C ALA A 171 -10.59 3.22 -0.58
N LEU A 172 -10.93 1.93 -0.49
CA LEU A 172 -10.05 0.83 -0.86
C LEU A 172 -10.03 0.48 -2.36
N HIS A 173 -10.74 1.20 -3.23
CA HIS A 173 -10.80 0.89 -4.67
C HIS A 173 -9.44 0.84 -5.34
N GLY A 174 -8.50 1.67 -4.89
CA GLY A 174 -7.12 1.70 -5.38
C GLY A 174 -6.21 0.63 -4.79
N ASN A 175 -6.73 -0.28 -3.95
CA ASN A 175 -5.94 -1.30 -3.25
C ASN A 175 -6.47 -2.69 -3.57
N LEU A 176 -5.71 -3.49 -4.35
CA LEU A 176 -6.15 -4.81 -4.77
C LEU A 176 -5.72 -5.90 -3.78
N CYS A 177 -6.69 -6.69 -3.33
CA CYS A 177 -6.45 -7.91 -2.56
C CYS A 177 -7.07 -9.10 -3.30
N ARG A 178 -6.28 -10.14 -3.55
CA ARG A 178 -6.73 -11.37 -4.23
C ARG A 178 -7.18 -12.46 -3.25
N CYS A 179 -6.85 -12.32 -1.97
CA CYS A 179 -6.98 -13.41 -1.01
C CYS A 179 -8.23 -13.30 -0.12
N THR A 180 -8.47 -12.12 0.49
CA THR A 180 -9.41 -11.96 1.61
C THR A 180 -10.86 -11.75 1.20
N GLY A 181 -11.12 -11.37 -0.05
CA GLY A 181 -12.46 -10.94 -0.48
C GLY A 181 -12.91 -9.62 0.17
N TYR A 182 -11.97 -8.86 0.79
CA TYR A 182 -12.16 -7.56 1.44
C TYR A 182 -13.00 -7.55 2.73
N GLY A 183 -13.83 -8.56 2.99
CA GLY A 183 -14.67 -8.62 4.19
C GLY A 183 -13.90 -8.32 5.47
N PRO A 184 -12.90 -9.15 5.83
CA PRO A 184 -12.09 -8.95 7.03
C PRO A 184 -11.34 -7.62 7.08
N ILE A 185 -10.93 -7.08 5.92
CA ILE A 185 -10.25 -5.77 5.84
C ILE A 185 -11.23 -4.64 6.21
N VAL A 186 -12.45 -4.69 5.67
CA VAL A 186 -13.51 -3.72 6.00
C VAL A 186 -13.89 -3.81 7.48
N ASP A 187 -14.00 -5.03 8.02
CA ASP A 187 -14.30 -5.27 9.43
C ASP A 187 -13.20 -4.69 10.34
N ALA A 188 -11.92 -4.84 9.95
CA ALA A 188 -10.79 -4.32 10.71
C ALA A 188 -10.77 -2.79 10.75
N ILE A 189 -11.07 -2.13 9.64
CA ILE A 189 -11.13 -0.67 9.56
C ILE A 189 -12.31 -0.15 10.39
N GLU A 190 -13.48 -0.75 10.25
CA GLU A 190 -14.68 -0.38 11.01
C GLU A 190 -14.46 -0.54 12.53
N ALA A 191 -13.79 -1.63 12.95
CA ALA A 191 -13.42 -1.87 14.34
C ALA A 191 -12.40 -0.84 14.84
N ALA A 192 -11.40 -0.49 14.02
CA ALA A 192 -10.42 0.54 14.37
C ALA A 192 -11.07 1.92 14.55
N GLU A 193 -12.00 2.33 13.70
CA GLU A 193 -12.76 3.57 13.83
C GLU A 193 -13.69 3.57 15.08
N ALA A 194 -14.06 2.41 15.57
CA ALA A 194 -14.84 2.27 16.78
C ALA A 194 -14.00 2.30 18.07
N ASP A 195 -12.69 2.11 17.97
CA ASP A 195 -11.79 2.00 19.10
C ASP A 195 -11.72 3.32 19.90
N PRO A 196 -11.97 3.28 21.23
CA PRO A 196 -11.90 4.48 22.07
C PRO A 196 -10.52 5.15 22.10
N LEU A 197 -9.43 4.38 21.89
CA LEU A 197 -8.08 4.93 21.85
C LEU A 197 -7.90 5.83 20.63
N LEU A 198 -8.40 5.37 19.47
CA LEU A 198 -8.36 6.15 18.24
C LEU A 198 -9.16 7.45 18.39
N ARG A 199 -10.35 7.38 19.00
CA ARG A 199 -11.18 8.57 19.24
C ARG A 199 -10.48 9.64 20.05
N ARG A 200 -9.75 9.24 21.11
CA ARG A 200 -8.98 10.20 21.94
C ARG A 200 -7.88 10.89 21.15
N VAL A 201 -7.23 10.16 20.24
CA VAL A 201 -6.19 10.69 19.35
C VAL A 201 -6.80 11.73 18.41
N VAL A 202 -7.97 11.45 17.84
CA VAL A 202 -8.68 12.34 16.92
C VAL A 202 -9.24 13.57 17.63
N GLU A 203 -9.86 13.41 18.79
CA GLU A 203 -10.44 14.49 19.58
C GLU A 203 -9.38 15.48 20.12
N GLY A 204 -8.13 15.04 20.24
CA GLY A 204 -6.98 15.89 20.61
C GLY A 204 -6.53 16.90 19.54
N GLY A 205 -7.16 16.93 18.38
CA GLY A 205 -7.06 18.01 17.37
C GLY A 205 -5.86 17.96 16.41
N ALA A 206 -4.97 16.98 16.54
CA ALA A 206 -3.91 16.74 15.57
C ALA A 206 -3.80 15.23 15.33
N VAL A 207 -4.52 14.74 14.33
CA VAL A 207 -4.31 13.36 13.90
C VAL A 207 -3.04 13.32 13.06
N GLU A 208 -1.91 13.43 13.72
CA GLU A 208 -0.69 12.95 13.10
C GLU A 208 -0.83 11.45 12.91
N VAL A 209 -0.49 10.95 11.73
CA VAL A 209 -0.51 9.52 11.42
C VAL A 209 0.34 8.74 12.44
N ALA A 210 1.37 9.35 13.00
CA ALA A 210 2.17 8.85 14.11
C ALA A 210 1.33 8.55 15.39
N ALA A 211 0.26 9.28 15.62
CA ALA A 211 -0.61 9.06 16.78
C ALA A 211 -1.53 7.83 16.60
N ILE A 212 -1.82 7.44 15.34
CA ILE A 212 -2.54 6.19 15.02
C ILE A 212 -1.65 4.97 15.32
N ALA A 213 -0.32 5.16 15.34
CA ALA A 213 0.63 4.14 15.76
C ALA A 213 0.45 3.74 17.23
N GLY A 214 -0.19 4.57 18.03
CA GLY A 214 -0.61 4.27 19.40
C GLY A 214 0.54 4.27 20.41
N GLU A 215 0.37 5.00 21.52
CA GLU A 215 1.13 4.74 22.73
C GLU A 215 0.70 3.35 23.25
N GLY A 216 1.48 2.33 22.93
CA GLY A 216 1.26 0.97 23.42
C GLY A 216 1.55 0.85 24.90
N ARG A 217 0.66 1.35 25.77
CA ARG A 217 0.52 0.81 27.11
C ARG A 217 -0.56 -0.26 27.05
N VAL A 218 -0.11 -1.47 26.91
CA VAL A 218 -0.89 -2.63 27.37
C VAL A 218 -0.79 -2.65 28.89
N PRO A 219 -1.93 -2.79 29.63
CA PRO A 219 -1.91 -2.97 31.07
C PRO A 219 -1.24 -4.28 31.48
#